data_51d2fe708a0957b66fb75b97912f2440
#
_entry.id   51d2fe708a0957b66fb75b97912f2440
#
_cell.length_a   1.000
_cell.length_b   1.000
_cell.length_c   1.000
_cell.angle_alpha   90.00
_cell.angle_beta   90.00
_cell.angle_gamma   90.00
#
_symmetry.space_group_name_H-M   'P 1'
#
loop_
_entity.id
_entity.type
_entity.pdbx_description
1 polymer ?
#
loop_
_entity_poly.entity_id
_entity_poly.type
_entity_poly.pdbx_seq_one_letter_code
_entity_poly.pdbx_strand_id
1 'polypeptide(L)'
;ENDWVFYLYKSQDAISGSVRRLLLEEIPLIAACGLIILFLAMAFSRIFTRKIEELTKNMDRVNHGSREVTVNSDSGDEVGILVNSFRNMMDEINRLIDEVYVNKIALKEYELKALQAQINPHFLYNTLSMMNWMAIRSNQMEISKVTLALSTFYRTALSKGEDVVTVENCIQNMEAYLEIQLTMHDHNFSVDWDIDPTIKNEKMPKFLLQPVVENAIEHGLDEKEDGDKKIFLSFKGKGDDVEITVRDNGLGMEQEKAETLVTYQAKGYGLKNVNDRIRLLYGENYGIHIFSSPDEGTTVIMKFPKEGRENEE
;
A
#
# COMPACT_ATOMS: atom_id res chain seq x y z
N GLU A 1 109.78 39.39 -29.48
CA GLU A 1 108.59 38.55 -29.36
C GLU A 1 107.49 39.24 -30.13
N ASN A 2 107.00 38.58 -31.20
CA ASN A 2 105.92 39.13 -31.99
C ASN A 2 104.64 38.56 -31.49
N ASP A 3 103.86 39.35 -30.79
CA ASP A 3 102.50 38.98 -30.35
C ASP A 3 101.56 39.07 -31.55
N TRP A 4 101.18 37.94 -32.09
CA TRP A 4 100.14 37.83 -33.09
C TRP A 4 98.74 37.82 -32.43
N VAL A 5 97.94 38.86 -32.68
CA VAL A 5 96.55 38.94 -32.24
C VAL A 5 95.62 38.51 -33.40
N PHE A 6 94.97 37.41 -33.24
CA PHE A 6 93.96 36.95 -34.20
C PHE A 6 92.61 37.57 -33.87
N TYR A 7 92.06 38.33 -34.80
CA TYR A 7 90.72 38.85 -34.72
C TYR A 7 89.77 37.93 -35.51
N LEU A 8 88.87 37.29 -34.83
CA LEU A 8 87.82 36.48 -35.46
C LEU A 8 86.58 37.38 -35.69
N TYR A 9 86.36 37.77 -36.92
CA TYR A 9 85.18 38.52 -37.33
C TYR A 9 84.08 37.52 -37.79
N LYS A 10 82.95 37.48 -37.11
CA LYS A 10 81.75 36.82 -37.61
C LYS A 10 80.88 37.91 -38.23
N SER A 11 80.44 37.74 -39.47
CA SER A 11 79.58 38.70 -40.16
C SER A 11 78.26 38.82 -39.40
N GLN A 12 77.78 40.05 -39.23
CA GLN A 12 76.48 40.34 -38.56
C GLN A 12 75.30 39.67 -39.28
N ASP A 13 75.44 39.45 -40.61
CA ASP A 13 74.42 38.74 -41.41
C ASP A 13 74.37 37.24 -41.10
N ALA A 14 75.47 36.61 -40.70
CA ALA A 14 75.53 35.20 -40.31
C ALA A 14 74.91 35.00 -38.93
N ILE A 15 75.02 35.99 -38.03
CA ILE A 15 74.35 35.95 -36.70
C ILE A 15 72.86 36.23 -36.87
N SER A 16 72.48 37.25 -37.65
CA SER A 16 71.08 37.58 -37.90
C SER A 16 70.30 36.48 -38.66
N GLY A 17 71.01 35.80 -39.59
CA GLY A 17 70.45 34.64 -40.30
C GLY A 17 70.18 33.46 -39.39
N SER A 18 71.10 33.19 -38.45
CA SER A 18 70.93 32.12 -37.47
C SER A 18 69.74 32.41 -36.44
N VAL A 19 69.67 33.66 -35.98
CA VAL A 19 68.61 34.14 -35.11
C VAL A 19 67.24 34.12 -35.83
N ARG A 20 67.25 34.55 -37.10
CA ARG A 20 66.02 34.53 -37.92
C ARG A 20 65.50 33.08 -38.18
N ARG A 21 66.42 32.13 -38.35
CA ARG A 21 66.08 30.72 -38.48
C ARG A 21 65.46 30.16 -37.16
N LEU A 22 66.08 30.47 -36.01
CA LEU A 22 65.54 30.14 -34.72
C LEU A 22 64.12 30.71 -34.49
N LEU A 23 63.92 31.97 -34.86
CA LEU A 23 62.64 32.65 -34.73
C LEU A 23 61.57 32.06 -35.67
N LEU A 24 61.91 31.64 -36.86
CA LEU A 24 60.97 31.16 -37.86
C LEU A 24 60.69 29.67 -37.76
N GLU A 25 61.58 28.83 -37.26
CA GLU A 25 61.48 27.39 -37.19
C GLU A 25 61.16 26.91 -35.80
N GLU A 26 61.75 27.42 -34.76
CA GLU A 26 61.62 26.90 -33.39
C GLU A 26 60.48 27.56 -32.58
N ILE A 27 60.26 28.87 -32.70
CA ILE A 27 59.17 29.54 -31.96
C ILE A 27 57.80 29.03 -32.38
N PRO A 28 57.48 28.81 -33.66
CA PRO A 28 56.19 28.21 -34.04
C PRO A 28 55.99 26.77 -33.50
N LEU A 29 57.09 26.00 -33.45
CA LEU A 29 57.02 24.63 -32.88
C LEU A 29 56.74 24.68 -31.39
N ILE A 30 57.39 25.53 -30.62
CA ILE A 30 57.15 25.71 -29.18
C ILE A 30 55.76 26.25 -28.96
N ALA A 31 55.21 27.14 -29.76
CA ALA A 31 53.87 27.66 -29.69
C ALA A 31 52.83 26.55 -29.98
N ALA A 32 53.09 25.72 -31.00
CA ALA A 32 52.23 24.59 -31.33
C ALA A 32 52.18 23.57 -30.18
N CYS A 33 53.35 23.22 -29.61
CA CYS A 33 53.38 22.36 -28.41
C CYS A 33 52.65 22.97 -27.23
N GLY A 34 52.79 24.27 -26.97
CA GLY A 34 52.05 24.98 -25.93
C GLY A 34 50.53 24.93 -26.12
N LEU A 35 50.06 25.12 -27.36
CA LEU A 35 48.65 25.03 -27.71
C LEU A 35 48.09 23.59 -27.51
N ILE A 36 48.88 22.57 -27.88
CA ILE A 36 48.51 21.17 -27.67
C ILE A 36 48.39 20.86 -26.18
N ILE A 37 49.37 21.29 -25.38
CA ILE A 37 49.34 21.10 -23.91
C ILE A 37 48.13 21.81 -23.30
N LEU A 38 47.84 23.04 -23.72
CA LEU A 38 46.70 23.82 -23.25
C LEU A 38 45.37 23.12 -23.62
N PHE A 39 45.27 22.62 -24.86
CA PHE A 39 44.10 21.88 -25.32
C PHE A 39 43.90 20.59 -24.51
N LEU A 40 44.94 19.79 -24.28
CA LEU A 40 44.90 18.59 -23.48
C LEU A 40 44.52 18.90 -22.02
N ALA A 41 45.09 19.95 -21.43
CA ALA A 41 44.75 20.37 -20.07
C ALA A 41 43.29 20.81 -19.96
N MET A 42 42.75 21.54 -20.92
CA MET A 42 41.34 21.92 -20.95
C MET A 42 40.42 20.71 -21.15
N ALA A 43 40.77 19.78 -22.02
CA ALA A 43 40.00 18.56 -22.24
C ALA A 43 39.94 17.69 -20.97
N PHE A 44 41.08 17.47 -20.33
CA PHE A 44 41.21 16.73 -19.08
C PHE A 44 40.40 17.41 -17.95
N SER A 45 40.58 18.73 -17.78
CA SER A 45 39.83 19.50 -16.78
C SER A 45 38.31 19.39 -16.96
N ARG A 46 37.82 19.46 -18.20
CA ARG A 46 36.38 19.31 -18.47
C ARG A 46 35.85 17.93 -18.11
N ILE A 47 36.58 16.87 -18.47
CA ILE A 47 36.16 15.47 -18.17
C ILE A 47 36.12 15.27 -16.65
N PHE A 48 37.14 15.73 -15.95
CA PHE A 48 37.26 15.59 -14.49
C PHE A 48 36.17 16.37 -13.75
N THR A 49 36.00 17.67 -14.11
CA THR A 49 35.01 18.54 -13.47
C THR A 49 33.60 18.06 -13.69
N ARG A 50 33.28 17.55 -14.89
CA ARG A 50 31.95 17.04 -15.20
C ARG A 50 31.53 15.85 -14.29
N LYS A 51 32.44 14.92 -14.02
CA LYS A 51 32.16 13.76 -13.12
C LYS A 51 31.90 14.23 -11.69
N ILE A 52 32.66 15.21 -11.18
CA ILE A 52 32.45 15.77 -9.85
C ILE A 52 31.13 16.53 -9.77
N GLU A 53 30.81 17.32 -10.79
CA GLU A 53 29.54 18.05 -10.85
C GLU A 53 28.32 17.10 -10.86
N GLU A 54 28.40 15.98 -11.59
CA GLU A 54 27.38 14.97 -11.63
C GLU A 54 27.19 14.28 -10.25
N LEU A 55 28.29 13.94 -9.58
CA LEU A 55 28.26 13.42 -8.22
C LEU A 55 27.62 14.43 -7.25
N THR A 56 28.04 15.70 -7.33
CA THR A 56 27.48 16.75 -6.46
C THR A 56 25.99 16.94 -6.68
N LYS A 57 25.51 16.91 -7.93
CA LYS A 57 24.07 16.97 -8.25
C LYS A 57 23.29 15.80 -7.67
N ASN A 58 23.86 14.59 -7.71
CA ASN A 58 23.21 13.42 -7.12
C ASN A 58 23.19 13.52 -5.58
N MET A 59 24.25 14.01 -4.95
CA MET A 59 24.27 14.28 -3.51
C MET A 59 23.20 15.30 -3.11
N ASP A 60 23.02 16.36 -3.90
CA ASP A 60 21.99 17.37 -3.66
C ASP A 60 20.57 16.79 -3.81
N ARG A 61 20.32 15.94 -4.83
CA ARG A 61 19.04 15.23 -4.99
C ARG A 61 18.72 14.32 -3.80
N VAL A 62 19.72 13.61 -3.29
CA VAL A 62 19.56 12.78 -2.08
C VAL A 62 19.24 13.64 -0.88
N ASN A 63 19.88 14.78 -0.70
CA ASN A 63 19.59 15.72 0.40
C ASN A 63 18.15 16.26 0.34
N HIS A 64 17.56 16.32 -0.86
CA HIS A 64 16.16 16.68 -1.09
C HIS A 64 15.18 15.48 -1.09
N GLY A 65 15.64 14.31 -0.62
CA GLY A 65 14.78 13.13 -0.39
C GLY A 65 14.71 12.13 -1.54
N SER A 66 15.48 12.30 -2.62
CA SER A 66 15.56 11.29 -3.68
C SER A 66 16.35 10.07 -3.20
N ARG A 67 15.80 8.87 -3.42
CA ARG A 67 16.50 7.61 -3.11
C ARG A 67 17.28 7.05 -4.30
N GLU A 68 17.05 7.58 -5.49
CA GLU A 68 17.69 7.08 -6.72
C GLU A 68 19.03 7.78 -6.95
N VAL A 69 20.09 6.99 -7.07
CA VAL A 69 21.42 7.41 -7.45
C VAL A 69 21.71 6.90 -8.86
N THR A 70 21.84 7.84 -9.80
CA THR A 70 22.06 7.52 -11.23
C THR A 70 23.53 7.62 -11.65
N VAL A 71 24.46 7.81 -10.70
CA VAL A 71 25.89 7.95 -11.00
C VAL A 71 26.56 6.59 -11.11
N ASN A 72 27.12 6.31 -12.29
CA ASN A 72 27.98 5.16 -12.54
C ASN A 72 29.34 5.63 -13.01
N SER A 73 30.39 5.00 -12.52
CA SER A 73 31.75 5.25 -13.05
C SER A 73 32.48 3.92 -13.22
N ASP A 74 32.84 3.62 -14.47
CA ASP A 74 33.74 2.52 -14.82
C ASP A 74 35.21 2.98 -14.78
N SER A 75 35.49 4.19 -14.28
CA SER A 75 36.82 4.76 -14.18
C SER A 75 37.60 4.14 -13.01
N GLY A 76 38.81 3.67 -13.26
CA GLY A 76 39.70 3.16 -12.21
C GLY A 76 40.49 4.25 -11.48
N ASP A 77 40.13 5.54 -11.67
CA ASP A 77 40.76 6.69 -11.01
C ASP A 77 40.13 6.98 -9.64
N GLU A 78 40.72 7.95 -8.91
CA GLU A 78 40.26 8.34 -7.56
C GLU A 78 38.80 8.84 -7.58
N VAL A 79 38.34 9.45 -8.69
CA VAL A 79 36.98 9.91 -8.85
C VAL A 79 36.04 8.72 -9.02
N GLY A 80 36.44 7.68 -9.76
CA GLY A 80 35.70 6.44 -9.89
C GLY A 80 35.52 5.72 -8.55
N ILE A 81 36.57 5.69 -7.74
CA ILE A 81 36.51 5.12 -6.38
C ILE A 81 35.51 5.92 -5.52
N LEU A 82 35.55 7.25 -5.59
CA LEU A 82 34.64 8.11 -4.83
C LEU A 82 33.15 7.90 -5.24
N VAL A 83 32.88 7.85 -6.55
CA VAL A 83 31.54 7.58 -7.08
C VAL A 83 31.00 6.22 -6.62
N ASN A 84 31.84 5.18 -6.71
CA ASN A 84 31.44 3.84 -6.28
C ASN A 84 31.23 3.74 -4.76
N SER A 85 32.06 4.42 -3.98
CA SER A 85 31.90 4.50 -2.51
C SER A 85 30.60 5.22 -2.14
N PHE A 86 30.27 6.31 -2.84
CA PHE A 86 28.98 7.01 -2.63
C PHE A 86 27.78 6.13 -2.97
N ARG A 87 27.84 5.41 -4.09
CA ARG A 87 26.77 4.45 -4.47
C ARG A 87 26.58 3.38 -3.42
N ASN A 88 27.67 2.71 -3.00
CA ASN A 88 27.58 1.66 -1.97
C ASN A 88 27.01 2.20 -0.65
N MET A 89 27.35 3.44 -0.27
CA MET A 89 26.75 4.10 0.89
C MET A 89 25.25 4.33 0.70
N MET A 90 24.82 4.74 -0.49
CA MET A 90 23.40 4.93 -0.77
C MET A 90 22.60 3.63 -0.80
N ASP A 91 23.18 2.56 -1.36
CA ASP A 91 22.58 1.23 -1.35
C ASP A 91 22.38 0.73 0.09
N GLU A 92 23.38 0.94 0.96
CA GLU A 92 23.28 0.60 2.37
C GLU A 92 22.25 1.47 3.12
N ILE A 93 22.18 2.77 2.83
CA ILE A 93 21.14 3.65 3.38
C ILE A 93 19.76 3.17 2.96
N ASN A 94 19.54 2.87 1.68
CA ASN A 94 18.26 2.36 1.20
C ASN A 94 17.88 1.03 1.88
N ARG A 95 18.82 0.11 2.00
CA ARG A 95 18.64 -1.16 2.73
C ARG A 95 18.22 -0.93 4.18
N LEU A 96 18.89 -0.02 4.89
CA LEU A 96 18.56 0.30 6.29
C LEU A 96 17.19 0.97 6.42
N ILE A 97 16.82 1.84 5.48
CA ILE A 97 15.50 2.46 5.46
C ILE A 97 14.41 1.38 5.28
N ASP A 98 14.59 0.48 4.33
CA ASP A 98 13.64 -0.61 4.08
C ASP A 98 13.53 -1.56 5.29
N GLU A 99 14.66 -1.89 5.93
CA GLU A 99 14.68 -2.68 7.17
C GLU A 99 13.92 -1.98 8.32
N VAL A 100 14.13 -0.66 8.49
CA VAL A 100 13.39 0.14 9.50
C VAL A 100 11.89 0.15 9.19
N TYR A 101 11.49 0.27 7.92
CA TYR A 101 10.08 0.23 7.52
C TYR A 101 9.44 -1.12 7.84
N VAL A 102 10.08 -2.23 7.45
CA VAL A 102 9.60 -3.58 7.74
C VAL A 102 9.46 -3.81 9.25
N ASN A 103 10.49 -3.43 10.03
CA ASN A 103 10.47 -3.57 11.48
C ASN A 103 9.37 -2.71 12.13
N LYS A 104 9.12 -1.50 11.61
CA LYS A 104 8.07 -0.62 12.12
C LYS A 104 6.66 -1.19 11.84
N ILE A 105 6.46 -1.77 10.66
CA ILE A 105 5.20 -2.46 10.33
C ILE A 105 5.01 -3.65 11.27
N ALA A 106 6.01 -4.52 11.40
CA ALA A 106 5.96 -5.68 12.29
C ALA A 106 5.69 -5.27 13.76
N LEU A 107 6.33 -4.20 14.24
CA LEU A 107 6.08 -3.67 15.58
C LEU A 107 4.62 -3.23 15.76
N LYS A 108 4.07 -2.53 14.76
CA LYS A 108 2.65 -2.11 14.79
C LYS A 108 1.69 -3.29 14.77
N GLU A 109 1.98 -4.33 14.02
CA GLU A 109 1.21 -5.57 14.05
C GLU A 109 1.28 -6.26 15.43
N TYR A 110 2.46 -6.33 16.04
CA TYR A 110 2.60 -6.85 17.40
C TYR A 110 1.88 -6.02 18.45
N GLU A 111 1.91 -4.68 18.36
CA GLU A 111 1.16 -3.80 19.25
C GLU A 111 -0.37 -4.05 19.10
N LEU A 112 -0.87 -4.15 17.87
CA LEU A 112 -2.29 -4.46 17.62
C LEU A 112 -2.69 -5.84 18.16
N LYS A 113 -1.86 -6.87 17.92
CA LYS A 113 -2.10 -8.21 18.47
C LYS A 113 -2.07 -8.23 19.99
N ALA A 114 -1.15 -7.48 20.62
CA ALA A 114 -1.07 -7.35 22.07
C ALA A 114 -2.31 -6.65 22.63
N LEU A 115 -2.80 -5.58 22.00
CA LEU A 115 -4.03 -4.89 22.38
C LEU A 115 -5.26 -5.80 22.25
N GLN A 116 -5.35 -6.57 21.15
CA GLN A 116 -6.42 -7.55 20.96
C GLN A 116 -6.38 -8.68 22.02
N ALA A 117 -5.19 -9.11 22.42
CA ALA A 117 -5.02 -10.15 23.44
C ALA A 117 -5.39 -9.67 24.86
N GLN A 118 -5.48 -8.36 25.12
CA GLN A 118 -5.96 -7.82 26.41
C GLN A 118 -7.46 -8.10 26.63
N ILE A 119 -8.22 -8.30 25.56
CA ILE A 119 -9.58 -8.85 25.67
C ILE A 119 -9.42 -10.35 25.96
N ASN A 120 -9.72 -10.77 27.18
CA ASN A 120 -9.69 -12.19 27.53
C ASN A 120 -10.97 -12.88 26.98
N PRO A 121 -10.91 -13.62 25.86
CA PRO A 121 -12.11 -14.20 25.26
C PRO A 121 -12.76 -15.22 26.20
N HIS A 122 -11.96 -15.95 26.95
CA HIS A 122 -12.44 -16.97 27.87
C HIS A 122 -13.25 -16.36 29.03
N PHE A 123 -12.79 -15.22 29.56
CA PHE A 123 -13.56 -14.53 30.61
C PHE A 123 -14.91 -14.03 30.05
N LEU A 124 -14.90 -13.47 28.83
CA LEU A 124 -16.12 -13.00 28.18
C LEU A 124 -17.14 -14.14 27.98
N TYR A 125 -16.71 -15.28 27.44
CA TYR A 125 -17.58 -16.43 27.21
C TYR A 125 -18.14 -16.99 28.51
N ASN A 126 -17.32 -17.11 29.54
CA ASN A 126 -17.76 -17.63 30.86
C ASN A 126 -18.78 -16.68 31.48
N THR A 127 -18.56 -15.38 31.37
CA THR A 127 -19.49 -14.39 31.90
C THR A 127 -20.84 -14.44 31.15
N LEU A 128 -20.81 -14.49 29.83
CA LEU A 128 -22.03 -14.64 29.01
C LEU A 128 -22.75 -15.97 29.27
N SER A 129 -21.99 -17.06 29.41
CA SER A 129 -22.59 -18.37 29.76
C SER A 129 -23.26 -18.34 31.14
N MET A 130 -22.66 -17.66 32.11
CA MET A 130 -23.27 -17.46 33.42
C MET A 130 -24.55 -16.61 33.35
N MET A 131 -24.54 -15.52 32.58
CA MET A 131 -25.71 -14.67 32.34
C MET A 131 -26.85 -15.48 31.69
N ASN A 132 -26.54 -16.27 30.66
CA ASN A 132 -27.50 -17.15 30.01
C ASN A 132 -28.13 -18.13 31.00
N TRP A 133 -27.35 -18.80 31.82
CA TRP A 133 -27.84 -19.70 32.84
C TRP A 133 -28.78 -18.99 33.86
N MET A 134 -28.39 -17.79 34.31
CA MET A 134 -29.23 -16.98 35.21
C MET A 134 -30.56 -16.58 34.57
N ALA A 135 -30.55 -16.19 33.27
CA ALA A 135 -31.73 -15.83 32.50
C ALA A 135 -32.68 -17.02 32.37
N ILE A 136 -32.20 -18.21 32.03
CA ILE A 136 -32.99 -19.46 31.96
C ILE A 136 -33.62 -19.76 33.30
N ARG A 137 -32.83 -19.69 34.38
CA ARG A 137 -33.28 -19.96 35.74
C ARG A 137 -34.39 -19.00 36.22
N SER A 138 -34.32 -17.74 35.76
CA SER A 138 -35.28 -16.68 36.04
C SER A 138 -36.47 -16.67 35.05
N ASN A 139 -36.57 -17.65 34.15
CA ASN A 139 -37.58 -17.74 33.08
C ASN A 139 -37.61 -16.51 32.15
N GLN A 140 -36.45 -15.88 31.96
CA GLN A 140 -36.28 -14.72 31.08
C GLN A 140 -35.68 -15.17 29.75
N MET A 141 -36.50 -15.72 28.87
CA MET A 141 -36.03 -16.38 27.65
C MET A 141 -35.48 -15.40 26.62
N GLU A 142 -35.96 -14.18 26.57
CA GLU A 142 -35.42 -13.12 25.69
C GLU A 142 -33.99 -12.75 26.09
N ILE A 143 -33.72 -12.55 27.39
CA ILE A 143 -32.36 -12.28 27.88
C ILE A 143 -31.42 -13.46 27.56
N SER A 144 -31.93 -14.70 27.72
CA SER A 144 -31.17 -15.90 27.37
C SER A 144 -30.79 -15.90 25.88
N LYS A 145 -31.77 -15.60 25.00
CA LYS A 145 -31.57 -15.57 23.54
C LYS A 145 -30.53 -14.55 23.12
N VAL A 146 -30.63 -13.32 23.60
CA VAL A 146 -29.64 -12.24 23.33
C VAL A 146 -28.26 -12.59 23.87
N THR A 147 -28.18 -13.13 25.09
CA THR A 147 -26.91 -13.52 25.72
C THR A 147 -26.22 -14.64 24.93
N LEU A 148 -26.98 -15.60 24.42
CA LEU A 148 -26.49 -16.71 23.59
C LEU A 148 -26.01 -16.18 22.23
N ALA A 149 -26.77 -15.28 21.60
CA ALA A 149 -26.38 -14.60 20.37
C ALA A 149 -25.07 -13.80 20.54
N LEU A 150 -24.95 -13.02 21.62
CA LEU A 150 -23.75 -12.27 21.96
C LEU A 150 -22.54 -13.19 22.18
N SER A 151 -22.73 -14.30 22.85
CA SER A 151 -21.68 -15.32 23.05
C SER A 151 -21.22 -15.92 21.72
N THR A 152 -22.16 -16.23 20.81
CA THR A 152 -21.83 -16.74 19.46
C THR A 152 -21.14 -15.72 18.63
N PHE A 153 -21.63 -14.48 18.62
CA PHE A 153 -21.01 -13.36 17.90
C PHE A 153 -19.54 -13.16 18.32
N TYR A 154 -19.26 -13.04 19.60
CA TYR A 154 -17.89 -12.85 20.07
C TYR A 154 -17.01 -14.09 19.83
N ARG A 155 -17.54 -15.30 19.95
CA ARG A 155 -16.79 -16.53 19.68
C ARG A 155 -16.34 -16.61 18.23
N THR A 156 -17.19 -16.27 17.28
CA THR A 156 -16.88 -16.25 15.85
C THR A 156 -16.04 -15.04 15.47
N ALA A 157 -16.24 -13.89 16.13
CA ALA A 157 -15.46 -12.67 15.94
C ALA A 157 -14.04 -12.76 16.50
N LEU A 158 -13.83 -13.36 17.68
CA LEU A 158 -12.55 -13.42 18.38
C LEU A 158 -11.77 -14.73 18.13
N SER A 159 -12.20 -15.57 17.17
CA SER A 159 -11.52 -16.82 16.84
C SER A 159 -10.07 -16.57 16.37
N LYS A 160 -9.12 -17.00 17.20
CA LYS A 160 -7.66 -17.23 16.99
C LYS A 160 -6.86 -16.28 16.07
N GLY A 161 -7.30 -15.05 15.79
CA GLY A 161 -6.53 -14.13 14.96
C GLY A 161 -6.44 -14.51 13.48
N GLU A 162 -7.28 -15.40 13.00
CA GLU A 162 -7.38 -15.72 11.58
C GLU A 162 -8.14 -14.61 10.86
N ASP A 163 -7.55 -14.06 9.79
CA ASP A 163 -8.16 -13.01 8.98
C ASP A 163 -9.15 -13.56 7.94
N VAL A 164 -9.17 -14.87 7.76
CA VAL A 164 -9.99 -15.61 6.81
C VAL A 164 -10.83 -16.66 7.55
N VAL A 165 -12.11 -16.74 7.20
CA VAL A 165 -13.07 -17.67 7.81
C VAL A 165 -13.87 -18.39 6.73
N THR A 166 -14.55 -19.49 7.07
CA THR A 166 -15.48 -20.12 6.13
C THR A 166 -16.76 -19.28 5.99
N VAL A 167 -17.42 -19.38 4.84
CA VAL A 167 -18.74 -18.78 4.60
C VAL A 167 -19.73 -19.20 5.69
N GLU A 168 -19.70 -20.47 6.13
CA GLU A 168 -20.57 -20.94 7.23
C GLU A 168 -20.32 -20.20 8.54
N ASN A 169 -19.05 -20.00 8.92
CA ASN A 169 -18.72 -19.22 10.12
C ASN A 169 -19.15 -17.75 9.99
N CYS A 170 -19.06 -17.18 8.79
CA CYS A 170 -19.55 -15.83 8.51
C CYS A 170 -21.07 -15.74 8.65
N ILE A 171 -21.81 -16.73 8.14
CA ILE A 171 -23.27 -16.82 8.29
C ILE A 171 -23.63 -16.91 9.77
N GLN A 172 -23.01 -17.82 10.54
CA GLN A 172 -23.27 -17.97 11.98
C GLN A 172 -22.99 -16.67 12.76
N ASN A 173 -21.93 -15.95 12.39
CA ASN A 173 -21.63 -14.64 13.00
C ASN A 173 -22.73 -13.63 12.68
N MET A 174 -23.20 -13.60 11.43
CA MET A 174 -24.21 -12.66 10.98
C MET A 174 -25.60 -12.99 11.54
N GLU A 175 -25.97 -14.27 11.65
CA GLU A 175 -27.20 -14.70 12.32
C GLU A 175 -27.21 -14.22 13.79
N ALA A 176 -26.08 -14.40 14.49
CA ALA A 176 -25.95 -13.94 15.87
C ALA A 176 -26.04 -12.42 15.98
N TYR A 177 -25.39 -11.69 15.08
CA TYR A 177 -25.45 -10.23 15.02
C TYR A 177 -26.88 -9.73 14.78
N LEU A 178 -27.57 -10.29 13.78
CA LEU A 178 -28.93 -9.90 13.42
C LEU A 178 -29.94 -10.23 14.52
N GLU A 179 -29.76 -11.33 15.26
CA GLU A 179 -30.58 -11.63 16.40
C GLU A 179 -30.51 -10.57 17.52
N ILE A 180 -29.29 -10.05 17.76
CA ILE A 180 -29.08 -8.93 18.68
C ILE A 180 -29.76 -7.66 18.15
N GLN A 181 -29.59 -7.35 16.87
CA GLN A 181 -30.20 -6.18 16.25
C GLN A 181 -31.72 -6.24 16.23
N LEU A 182 -32.30 -7.41 15.93
CA LEU A 182 -33.75 -7.61 15.98
C LEU A 182 -34.29 -7.32 17.37
N THR A 183 -33.64 -7.79 18.42
CA THR A 183 -34.06 -7.52 19.78
C THR A 183 -33.92 -6.05 20.16
N MET A 184 -32.83 -5.38 19.73
CA MET A 184 -32.61 -3.95 19.98
C MET A 184 -33.62 -3.04 19.28
N HIS A 185 -34.20 -3.50 18.17
CA HIS A 185 -35.20 -2.80 17.38
C HIS A 185 -36.62 -3.33 17.60
N ASP A 186 -36.89 -3.98 18.74
CA ASP A 186 -38.22 -4.50 19.09
C ASP A 186 -38.82 -5.39 17.97
N HIS A 187 -38.00 -6.13 17.24
CA HIS A 187 -38.37 -6.99 16.09
C HIS A 187 -39.14 -6.24 14.98
N ASN A 188 -38.82 -4.95 14.75
CA ASN A 188 -39.53 -4.12 13.79
C ASN A 188 -39.11 -4.36 12.32
N PHE A 189 -38.15 -5.26 12.06
CA PHE A 189 -37.75 -5.68 10.71
C PHE A 189 -37.62 -7.20 10.64
N SER A 190 -37.60 -7.74 9.42
CA SER A 190 -37.40 -9.17 9.16
C SER A 190 -36.17 -9.44 8.31
N VAL A 191 -35.63 -10.65 8.40
CA VAL A 191 -34.44 -11.08 7.65
C VAL A 191 -34.75 -12.36 6.91
N ASP A 192 -34.57 -12.31 5.58
CA ASP A 192 -34.72 -13.46 4.70
C ASP A 192 -33.34 -13.96 4.24
N TRP A 193 -33.15 -15.28 4.24
CA TRP A 193 -31.87 -15.90 3.85
C TRP A 193 -32.05 -16.80 2.64
N ASP A 194 -31.09 -16.70 1.70
CA ASP A 194 -31.01 -17.62 0.55
C ASP A 194 -29.55 -18.10 0.40
N ILE A 195 -29.29 -19.26 0.98
CA ILE A 195 -27.93 -19.81 1.13
C ILE A 195 -27.76 -21.04 0.24
N ASP A 196 -26.79 -20.99 -0.66
CA ASP A 196 -26.32 -22.14 -1.42
C ASP A 196 -25.45 -23.04 -0.51
N PRO A 197 -25.88 -24.28 -0.23
CA PRO A 197 -25.13 -25.17 0.64
C PRO A 197 -23.73 -25.52 0.12
N THR A 198 -23.48 -25.39 -1.19
CA THR A 198 -22.25 -25.84 -1.83
C THR A 198 -21.06 -24.94 -1.49
N ILE A 199 -21.30 -23.67 -1.12
CA ILE A 199 -20.24 -22.70 -0.83
C ILE A 199 -19.93 -22.54 0.66
N LYS A 200 -20.56 -23.27 1.53
CA LYS A 200 -20.41 -23.13 2.99
C LYS A 200 -18.96 -23.28 3.47
N ASN A 201 -18.19 -24.14 2.80
CA ASN A 201 -16.79 -24.40 3.14
C ASN A 201 -15.81 -23.45 2.44
N GLU A 202 -16.28 -22.62 1.50
CA GLU A 202 -15.43 -21.63 0.84
C GLU A 202 -14.92 -20.61 1.86
N LYS A 203 -13.73 -20.10 1.60
CA LYS A 203 -13.09 -19.11 2.47
C LYS A 203 -13.38 -17.69 2.03
N MET A 204 -13.53 -16.82 3.01
CA MET A 204 -13.75 -15.39 2.80
C MET A 204 -13.09 -14.57 3.91
N PRO A 205 -12.71 -13.31 3.63
CA PRO A 205 -12.19 -12.42 4.64
C PRO A 205 -13.24 -12.14 5.74
N LYS A 206 -12.78 -12.11 6.97
CA LYS A 206 -13.59 -11.80 8.14
C LYS A 206 -14.13 -10.37 8.09
N PHE A 207 -15.29 -10.11 8.68
CA PHE A 207 -15.90 -8.78 8.82
C PHE A 207 -16.23 -8.04 7.51
N LEU A 208 -16.43 -8.75 6.38
CA LEU A 208 -16.90 -8.10 5.15
C LEU A 208 -18.38 -7.72 5.20
N LEU A 209 -19.21 -8.60 5.80
CA LEU A 209 -20.66 -8.44 5.82
C LEU A 209 -21.15 -7.43 6.84
N GLN A 210 -20.53 -7.37 8.00
CA GLN A 210 -21.02 -6.56 9.12
C GLN A 210 -21.20 -5.09 8.73
N PRO A 211 -20.23 -4.38 8.11
CA PRO A 211 -20.43 -2.97 7.73
C PRO A 211 -21.54 -2.78 6.69
N VAL A 212 -21.77 -3.77 5.84
CA VAL A 212 -22.83 -3.72 4.81
C VAL A 212 -24.20 -3.84 5.44
N VAL A 213 -24.35 -4.79 6.37
CA VAL A 213 -25.61 -5.02 7.10
C VAL A 213 -25.90 -3.88 8.09
N GLU A 214 -24.86 -3.34 8.75
CA GLU A 214 -24.98 -2.13 9.59
C GLU A 214 -25.54 -0.94 8.78
N ASN A 215 -24.98 -0.67 7.59
CA ASN A 215 -25.51 0.38 6.72
C ASN A 215 -26.96 0.11 6.29
N ALA A 216 -27.32 -1.15 5.99
CA ALA A 216 -28.68 -1.48 5.62
C ALA A 216 -29.68 -1.23 6.77
N ILE A 217 -29.28 -1.50 8.01
CA ILE A 217 -30.12 -1.24 9.20
C ILE A 217 -30.18 0.28 9.46
N GLU A 218 -29.03 0.92 9.73
CA GLU A 218 -28.96 2.30 10.22
C GLU A 218 -29.42 3.32 9.17
N HIS A 219 -29.03 3.15 7.90
CA HIS A 219 -29.32 4.12 6.83
C HIS A 219 -30.44 3.67 5.89
N GLY A 220 -30.72 2.37 5.83
CA GLY A 220 -31.84 1.86 5.04
C GLY A 220 -33.11 1.81 5.84
N LEU A 221 -33.15 1.03 6.90
CA LEU A 221 -34.38 0.67 7.61
C LEU A 221 -34.75 1.65 8.72
N ASP A 222 -33.78 2.16 9.51
CA ASP A 222 -34.10 3.03 10.67
C ASP A 222 -34.67 4.36 10.23
N GLU A 223 -34.18 4.90 9.12
CA GLU A 223 -34.68 6.16 8.54
C GLU A 223 -36.06 6.00 7.86
N LYS A 224 -36.54 4.78 7.60
CA LYS A 224 -37.86 4.51 7.04
C LYS A 224 -38.92 4.58 8.13
N GLU A 225 -39.83 5.55 8.05
CA GLU A 225 -40.84 5.79 9.09
C GLU A 225 -41.93 4.70 9.13
N ASP A 226 -42.45 4.28 7.98
CA ASP A 226 -43.59 3.39 7.85
C ASP A 226 -43.32 2.24 6.88
N GLY A 227 -44.06 1.12 7.08
CA GLY A 227 -44.12 -0.03 6.18
C GLY A 227 -43.29 -1.24 6.65
N ASP A 228 -43.33 -2.28 5.85
CA ASP A 228 -42.59 -3.53 6.07
C ASP A 228 -41.07 -3.25 5.88
N LYS A 229 -40.27 -3.55 6.91
CA LYS A 229 -38.84 -3.40 6.92
C LYS A 229 -38.18 -4.75 6.76
N LYS A 230 -37.35 -4.90 5.74
CA LYS A 230 -36.78 -6.21 5.40
C LYS A 230 -35.34 -6.11 4.90
N ILE A 231 -34.55 -7.07 5.37
CA ILE A 231 -33.20 -7.36 4.84
C ILE A 231 -33.22 -8.72 4.17
N PHE A 232 -32.69 -8.81 2.98
CA PHE A 232 -32.49 -10.06 2.27
C PHE A 232 -30.96 -10.31 2.13
N LEU A 233 -30.52 -11.51 2.54
CA LEU A 233 -29.15 -11.96 2.48
C LEU A 233 -29.06 -13.19 1.57
N SER A 234 -28.28 -13.10 0.51
CA SER A 234 -28.09 -14.20 -0.43
C SER A 234 -26.61 -14.57 -0.56
N PHE A 235 -26.31 -15.86 -0.52
CA PHE A 235 -24.97 -16.44 -0.67
C PHE A 235 -25.02 -17.46 -1.78
N LYS A 236 -24.40 -17.19 -2.91
CA LYS A 236 -24.45 -18.02 -4.12
C LYS A 236 -23.07 -18.33 -4.69
N GLY A 237 -22.90 -19.56 -5.17
CA GLY A 237 -21.79 -19.91 -6.03
C GLY A 237 -22.14 -19.59 -7.49
N LYS A 238 -21.38 -18.73 -8.14
CA LYS A 238 -21.54 -18.39 -9.57
C LYS A 238 -20.28 -18.78 -10.35
N GLY A 239 -20.29 -19.99 -10.88
CA GLY A 239 -19.10 -20.54 -11.54
C GLY A 239 -17.93 -20.69 -10.56
N ASP A 240 -16.83 -19.99 -10.84
CA ASP A 240 -15.61 -19.99 -10.00
C ASP A 240 -15.66 -18.92 -8.89
N ASP A 241 -16.74 -18.17 -8.77
CA ASP A 241 -16.85 -17.06 -7.82
C ASP A 241 -17.90 -17.36 -6.73
N VAL A 242 -17.73 -16.68 -5.60
CA VAL A 242 -18.73 -16.50 -4.56
C VAL A 242 -19.33 -15.12 -4.72
N GLU A 243 -20.64 -15.04 -4.74
CA GLU A 243 -21.39 -13.79 -4.75
C GLU A 243 -22.26 -13.72 -3.50
N ILE A 244 -22.10 -12.65 -2.72
CA ILE A 244 -22.89 -12.36 -1.55
C ILE A 244 -23.67 -11.08 -1.80
N THR A 245 -24.98 -11.14 -1.64
CA THR A 245 -25.90 -10.01 -1.83
C THR A 245 -26.55 -9.65 -0.51
N VAL A 246 -26.48 -8.38 -0.14
CA VAL A 246 -27.25 -7.77 0.95
C VAL A 246 -28.21 -6.76 0.33
N ARG A 247 -29.50 -6.95 0.53
CA ARG A 247 -30.54 -6.05 0.02
C ARG A 247 -31.45 -5.63 1.16
N ASP A 248 -31.66 -4.33 1.28
CA ASP A 248 -32.70 -3.74 2.12
C ASP A 248 -33.85 -3.18 1.26
N ASN A 249 -35.00 -2.97 1.85
CA ASN A 249 -36.13 -2.25 1.28
C ASN A 249 -36.33 -0.90 1.96
N GLY A 250 -35.24 -0.26 2.36
CA GLY A 250 -35.23 1.02 3.05
C GLY A 250 -35.50 2.20 2.12
N LEU A 251 -35.06 3.40 2.54
CA LEU A 251 -35.28 4.64 1.77
C LEU A 251 -34.50 4.66 0.44
N GLY A 252 -33.39 3.91 0.33
CA GLY A 252 -32.52 3.98 -0.82
C GLY A 252 -31.90 5.36 -1.03
N MET A 253 -31.24 5.53 -2.17
CA MET A 253 -30.59 6.80 -2.55
C MET A 253 -30.40 6.88 -4.07
N GLU A 254 -30.09 8.06 -4.58
CA GLU A 254 -29.67 8.25 -5.97
C GLU A 254 -28.45 7.39 -6.30
N GLN A 255 -28.43 6.76 -7.47
CA GLN A 255 -27.36 5.84 -7.89
C GLN A 255 -25.97 6.50 -7.89
N GLU A 256 -25.88 7.78 -8.30
CA GLU A 256 -24.62 8.54 -8.27
C GLU A 256 -24.06 8.65 -6.84
N LYS A 257 -24.91 8.86 -5.83
CA LYS A 257 -24.52 8.89 -4.43
C LYS A 257 -24.07 7.52 -3.94
N ALA A 258 -24.76 6.45 -4.34
CA ALA A 258 -24.40 5.08 -3.98
C ALA A 258 -23.00 4.70 -4.51
N GLU A 259 -22.66 5.07 -5.74
CA GLU A 259 -21.35 4.84 -6.34
C GLU A 259 -20.21 5.56 -5.60
N THR A 260 -20.49 6.75 -5.03
CA THR A 260 -19.48 7.47 -4.25
C THR A 260 -19.11 6.78 -2.93
N LEU A 261 -19.96 5.89 -2.38
CA LEU A 261 -19.72 5.22 -1.10
C LEU A 261 -18.52 4.26 -1.13
N VAL A 262 -18.10 3.79 -2.30
CA VAL A 262 -16.91 2.95 -2.50
C VAL A 262 -15.69 3.72 -2.97
N THR A 263 -15.79 5.05 -3.11
CA THR A 263 -14.72 5.93 -3.59
C THR A 263 -14.06 6.72 -2.45
N TYR A 264 -12.99 7.47 -2.76
CA TYR A 264 -12.28 8.33 -1.80
C TYR A 264 -13.11 9.50 -1.24
N GLN A 265 -14.26 9.82 -1.82
CA GLN A 265 -15.10 10.95 -1.41
C GLN A 265 -16.15 10.60 -0.34
N ALA A 266 -16.25 9.33 0.04
CA ALA A 266 -17.23 8.88 1.03
C ALA A 266 -16.94 9.44 2.44
N LYS A 267 -17.97 10.00 3.09
CA LYS A 267 -17.90 10.41 4.51
C LYS A 267 -17.95 9.25 5.50
N GLY A 268 -18.24 8.01 5.02
CA GLY A 268 -18.26 6.78 5.81
C GLY A 268 -17.24 5.78 5.26
N TYR A 269 -16.37 5.24 6.10
CA TYR A 269 -15.29 4.34 5.67
C TYR A 269 -15.70 2.87 5.54
N GLY A 270 -16.92 2.47 5.94
CA GLY A 270 -17.33 1.08 6.04
C GLY A 270 -17.30 0.33 4.71
N LEU A 271 -18.11 0.74 3.74
CA LEU A 271 -18.21 0.07 2.42
C LEU A 271 -16.93 0.20 1.59
N LYS A 272 -16.27 1.36 1.65
CA LYS A 272 -14.99 1.56 1.00
C LYS A 272 -13.94 0.59 1.54
N ASN A 273 -13.80 0.46 2.87
CA ASN A 273 -12.85 -0.47 3.48
C ASN A 273 -13.11 -1.92 3.06
N VAL A 274 -14.38 -2.32 2.95
CA VAL A 274 -14.74 -3.65 2.45
C VAL A 274 -14.32 -3.82 0.99
N ASN A 275 -14.60 -2.83 0.13
CA ASN A 275 -14.20 -2.86 -1.27
C ASN A 275 -12.68 -2.93 -1.45
N ASP A 276 -11.95 -2.04 -0.76
CA ASP A 276 -10.48 -2.00 -0.80
C ASP A 276 -9.87 -3.32 -0.30
N ARG A 277 -10.46 -3.93 0.73
CA ARG A 277 -10.01 -5.21 1.27
C ARG A 277 -10.22 -6.37 0.30
N ILE A 278 -11.36 -6.42 -0.38
CA ILE A 278 -11.62 -7.45 -1.41
C ILE A 278 -10.62 -7.29 -2.56
N ARG A 279 -10.42 -6.06 -3.06
CA ARG A 279 -9.48 -5.78 -4.15
C ARG A 279 -8.03 -6.08 -3.78
N LEU A 280 -7.62 -5.77 -2.58
CA LEU A 280 -6.26 -6.05 -2.08
C LEU A 280 -5.97 -7.56 -2.05
N LEU A 281 -6.96 -8.38 -1.68
CA LEU A 281 -6.79 -9.83 -1.54
C LEU A 281 -6.98 -10.59 -2.85
N TYR A 282 -7.84 -10.11 -3.74
CA TYR A 282 -8.29 -10.88 -4.90
C TYR A 282 -8.10 -10.17 -6.24
N GLY A 283 -7.58 -8.93 -6.23
CA GLY A 283 -7.32 -8.12 -7.44
C GLY A 283 -8.48 -7.20 -7.83
N GLU A 284 -8.20 -6.30 -8.78
CA GLU A 284 -9.10 -5.19 -9.19
C GLU A 284 -10.40 -5.65 -9.86
N ASN A 285 -10.47 -6.90 -10.32
CA ASN A 285 -11.66 -7.47 -10.96
C ASN A 285 -12.76 -7.85 -9.95
N TYR A 286 -12.44 -7.81 -8.67
CA TYR A 286 -13.32 -8.14 -7.55
C TYR A 286 -13.66 -6.89 -6.74
N GLY A 287 -14.65 -6.97 -5.88
CA GLY A 287 -15.06 -5.84 -5.05
C GLY A 287 -16.55 -5.79 -4.78
N ILE A 288 -17.04 -4.57 -4.57
CA ILE A 288 -18.44 -4.29 -4.25
C ILE A 288 -19.11 -3.56 -5.41
N HIS A 289 -20.33 -3.96 -5.74
CA HIS A 289 -21.25 -3.24 -6.59
C HIS A 289 -22.47 -2.82 -5.79
N ILE A 290 -22.88 -1.55 -5.90
CA ILE A 290 -24.02 -0.98 -5.19
C ILE A 290 -25.06 -0.52 -6.20
N PHE A 291 -26.29 -0.95 -5.98
CA PHE A 291 -27.46 -0.51 -6.74
C PHE A 291 -28.45 0.08 -5.76
N SER A 292 -28.91 1.30 -5.98
CA SER A 292 -29.86 1.96 -5.10
C SER A 292 -30.78 2.87 -5.90
N SER A 293 -32.02 2.96 -5.42
CA SER A 293 -33.04 3.85 -5.99
C SER A 293 -33.84 4.43 -4.84
N PRO A 294 -34.18 5.74 -4.87
CA PRO A 294 -35.01 6.33 -3.83
C PRO A 294 -36.31 5.55 -3.63
N ASP A 295 -36.68 5.31 -2.38
CA ASP A 295 -37.88 4.59 -1.93
C ASP A 295 -37.94 3.09 -2.31
N GLU A 296 -36.93 2.53 -2.97
CA GLU A 296 -36.85 1.12 -3.34
C GLU A 296 -35.84 0.31 -2.51
N GLY A 297 -34.93 1.03 -1.79
CA GLY A 297 -33.89 0.45 -0.96
C GLY A 297 -32.55 0.35 -1.69
N THR A 298 -31.62 -0.41 -1.07
CA THR A 298 -30.25 -0.58 -1.55
C THR A 298 -29.89 -2.07 -1.68
N THR A 299 -29.16 -2.40 -2.73
CA THR A 299 -28.59 -3.71 -2.97
C THR A 299 -27.08 -3.61 -3.07
N VAL A 300 -26.37 -4.30 -2.22
CA VAL A 300 -24.90 -4.40 -2.22
C VAL A 300 -24.52 -5.82 -2.62
N ILE A 301 -23.74 -5.96 -3.68
CA ILE A 301 -23.23 -7.23 -4.18
C ILE A 301 -21.72 -7.26 -3.96
N MET A 302 -21.25 -8.26 -3.21
CA MET A 302 -19.82 -8.54 -3.01
C MET A 302 -19.46 -9.77 -3.83
N LYS A 303 -18.35 -9.67 -4.58
CA LYS A 303 -17.87 -10.76 -5.42
C LYS A 303 -16.39 -11.04 -5.14
N PHE A 304 -16.04 -12.33 -4.97
CA PHE A 304 -14.67 -12.80 -4.79
C PHE A 304 -14.55 -14.26 -5.27
N PRO A 305 -13.32 -14.75 -5.60
CA PRO A 305 -13.13 -16.11 -6.12
C PRO A 305 -13.30 -17.17 -5.03
N LYS A 306 -13.69 -18.39 -5.41
CA LYS A 306 -13.59 -19.57 -4.56
C LYS A 306 -12.13 -19.91 -4.27
N GLU A 307 -11.85 -20.54 -3.12
CA GLU A 307 -10.50 -20.96 -2.77
C GLU A 307 -9.94 -21.95 -3.81
N GLY A 308 -8.71 -21.69 -4.31
CA GLY A 308 -8.03 -22.55 -5.30
C GLY A 308 -7.41 -21.81 -6.49
N ARG A 309 -7.62 -20.50 -6.63
CA ARG A 309 -6.86 -19.63 -7.55
C ARG A 309 -6.02 -18.64 -6.75
N GLU A 310 -4.85 -19.06 -6.27
CA GLU A 310 -3.74 -18.15 -6.09
C GLU A 310 -3.40 -17.59 -7.47
N ASN A 311 -3.23 -16.26 -7.54
CA ASN A 311 -2.89 -15.55 -8.77
C ASN A 311 -1.73 -16.23 -9.49
N GLU A 312 -2.02 -16.93 -10.61
CA GLU A 312 -1.04 -17.16 -11.67
C GLU A 312 -0.85 -15.82 -12.41
N GLU A 313 0.03 -14.96 -11.88
CA GLU A 313 0.74 -13.93 -12.64
C GLU A 313 2.17 -13.80 -12.14
#